data_91fc2e4cb1b11142658080f415d326e3
#
_entry.id   91fc2e4cb1b11142658080f415d326e3
#
_cell.length_a   1.000
_cell.length_b   1.000
_cell.length_c   1.000
_cell.angle_alpha   90.00
_cell.angle_beta   90.00
_cell.angle_gamma   90.00
#
_symmetry.space_group_name_H-M   'P 1'
#
loop_
_entity.id
_entity.type
_entity.pdbx_description
1 polymer ?
#
loop_
_entity_poly.entity_id
_entity_poly.type
_entity_poly.pdbx_seq_one_letter_code
_entity_poly.pdbx_strand_id
1 'polypeptide(L)'
;MAMAYQLAASRASGSGMADTDTQTLIADMAARARVASRALAAMTSAQKSRALLAAAAAIREASDAIVAANAEDMAAAEASGLSGAMLDRLRLDAGRVEATAAGVEAVARLDDPVGKVIERVERPNGLVLTRVRIPIGVIGIIYESRPNVTADAGALCAMSGNAAILRGGSEAIRSNRAIHAALARGLEGGMPADAIQLVPVTDRAAVGAMLTAEGAIDMVVPRGGKGLVARVQAEARVPVLAHLDGLNHTYIDRSADPEMARDLALNAKMRRTGICGATETLLIDRGFADPAPVLGALADAGCELRGDAEIHAIEPRVTAANAEDWDTEYLDAILSVKLVDGADDAMAHIAAHGSHHTDAIVAEDAVTAERFLATVDSAIVMWNASTQFADGGEFGLGAEIGISTGRLHARGPVALEGLTTYKWVVRGTGQARP
;
A
#
# COMPACT_ATOMS: atom_id res chain seq x y z
N MET A 1 -43.06 26.70 10.78
CA MET A 1 -42.50 25.92 9.64
C MET A 1 -41.58 26.73 8.71
N ALA A 2 -41.77 28.02 8.52
CA ALA A 2 -40.92 28.86 7.65
C ALA A 2 -39.51 29.15 8.17
N MET A 3 -39.32 29.19 9.48
CA MET A 3 -38.02 29.51 10.09
C MET A 3 -37.02 28.34 10.07
N ALA A 4 -37.51 27.08 10.03
CA ALA A 4 -36.65 25.89 9.91
C ALA A 4 -36.12 25.69 8.48
N TYR A 5 -36.87 26.16 7.48
CA TYR A 5 -36.46 26.07 6.06
C TYR A 5 -35.37 27.10 5.70
N GLN A 6 -35.37 28.27 6.33
CA GLN A 6 -34.31 29.27 6.11
C GLN A 6 -32.96 28.87 6.76
N LEU A 7 -32.97 28.17 7.88
CA LEU A 7 -31.74 27.66 8.51
C LEU A 7 -31.12 26.47 7.74
N ALA A 8 -31.94 25.65 7.07
CA ALA A 8 -31.45 24.57 6.21
C ALA A 8 -30.86 25.11 4.90
N ALA A 9 -31.47 26.16 4.30
CA ALA A 9 -30.95 26.81 3.09
C ALA A 9 -29.64 27.56 3.34
N SER A 10 -29.46 28.16 4.53
CA SER A 10 -28.21 28.85 4.92
C SER A 10 -27.04 27.87 5.15
N ARG A 11 -27.28 26.65 5.63
CA ARG A 11 -26.25 25.63 5.76
C ARG A 11 -25.84 25.01 4.42
N ALA A 12 -26.76 24.86 3.48
CA ALA A 12 -26.48 24.34 2.15
C ALA A 12 -25.66 25.33 1.31
N SER A 13 -25.86 26.65 1.49
CA SER A 13 -25.07 27.68 0.76
C SER A 13 -23.64 27.83 1.27
N GLY A 14 -23.38 27.57 2.55
CA GLY A 14 -22.04 27.63 3.13
C GLY A 14 -21.14 26.45 2.75
N SER A 15 -21.70 25.22 2.64
CA SER A 15 -20.94 24.05 2.20
C SER A 15 -20.63 24.10 0.71
N GLY A 16 -21.53 24.60 -0.11
CA GLY A 16 -21.36 24.68 -1.55
C GLY A 16 -20.27 25.65 -2.02
N MET A 17 -20.04 26.76 -1.31
CA MET A 17 -18.94 27.69 -1.63
C MET A 17 -17.57 27.09 -1.23
N ALA A 18 -17.44 26.44 -0.06
CA ALA A 18 -16.19 25.80 0.38
C ALA A 18 -15.83 24.61 -0.53
N ASP A 19 -16.79 23.80 -0.94
CA ASP A 19 -16.59 22.67 -1.85
C ASP A 19 -16.14 23.16 -3.25
N THR A 20 -16.70 24.24 -3.76
CA THR A 20 -16.31 24.83 -5.06
C THR A 20 -14.87 25.35 -5.02
N ASP A 21 -14.45 26.00 -3.93
CA ASP A 21 -13.08 26.48 -3.76
C ASP A 21 -12.09 25.32 -3.69
N THR A 22 -12.44 24.23 -3.01
CA THR A 22 -11.59 23.05 -2.88
C THR A 22 -11.50 22.29 -4.21
N GLN A 23 -12.58 22.17 -4.97
CA GLN A 23 -12.57 21.59 -6.31
C GLN A 23 -11.68 22.38 -7.26
N THR A 24 -11.77 23.72 -7.23
CA THR A 24 -10.93 24.59 -8.04
C THR A 24 -9.46 24.46 -7.68
N LEU A 25 -9.13 24.38 -6.39
CA LEU A 25 -7.76 24.14 -5.92
C LEU A 25 -7.19 22.82 -6.48
N ILE A 26 -7.94 21.72 -6.34
CA ILE A 26 -7.48 20.41 -6.82
C ILE A 26 -7.37 20.39 -8.35
N ALA A 27 -8.29 21.04 -9.08
CA ALA A 27 -8.22 21.14 -10.53
C ALA A 27 -6.97 21.92 -10.99
N ASP A 28 -6.63 23.04 -10.35
CA ASP A 28 -5.41 23.80 -10.63
C ASP A 28 -4.14 22.96 -10.31
N MET A 29 -4.09 22.31 -9.15
CA MET A 29 -2.97 21.43 -8.79
C MET A 29 -2.81 20.31 -9.83
N ALA A 30 -3.90 19.68 -10.27
CA ALA A 30 -3.87 18.62 -11.26
C ALA A 30 -3.41 19.11 -12.64
N ALA A 31 -3.80 20.31 -13.04
CA ALA A 31 -3.34 20.93 -14.29
C ALA A 31 -1.82 21.17 -14.26
N ARG A 32 -1.28 21.71 -13.18
CA ARG A 32 0.17 21.91 -12.99
C ARG A 32 0.91 20.57 -12.90
N ALA A 33 0.40 19.59 -12.18
CA ALA A 33 0.93 18.24 -12.12
C ALA A 33 0.99 17.58 -13.51
N ARG A 34 -0.04 17.79 -14.35
CA ARG A 34 -0.06 17.28 -15.74
C ARG A 34 1.06 17.87 -16.59
N VAL A 35 1.38 19.15 -16.43
CA VAL A 35 2.55 19.76 -17.09
C VAL A 35 3.86 19.16 -16.58
N ALA A 36 3.99 19.03 -15.24
CA ALA A 36 5.18 18.46 -14.61
C ALA A 36 5.38 16.98 -15.01
N SER A 37 4.32 16.17 -15.10
CA SER A 37 4.42 14.75 -15.47
C SER A 37 4.98 14.55 -16.89
N ARG A 38 4.63 15.44 -17.84
CA ARG A 38 5.18 15.41 -19.20
C ARG A 38 6.70 15.68 -19.19
N ALA A 39 7.14 16.63 -18.37
CA ALA A 39 8.55 16.95 -18.23
C ALA A 39 9.32 15.82 -17.54
N LEU A 40 8.76 15.23 -16.47
CA LEU A 40 9.33 14.07 -15.76
C LEU A 40 9.46 12.85 -16.68
N ALA A 41 8.47 12.57 -17.53
CA ALA A 41 8.52 11.48 -18.50
C ALA A 41 9.64 11.60 -19.54
N ALA A 42 10.13 12.82 -19.78
CA ALA A 42 11.24 13.09 -20.70
C ALA A 42 12.61 13.11 -20.01
N MET A 43 12.66 13.09 -18.68
CA MET A 43 13.91 13.08 -17.91
C MET A 43 14.61 11.72 -18.01
N THR A 44 15.94 11.77 -18.06
CA THR A 44 16.78 10.56 -17.95
C THR A 44 16.79 10.05 -16.51
N SER A 45 17.02 8.73 -16.34
CA SER A 45 17.20 8.11 -15.02
C SER A 45 18.26 8.86 -14.18
N ALA A 46 19.39 9.21 -14.78
CA ALA A 46 20.47 9.95 -14.10
C ALA A 46 20.05 11.36 -13.62
N GLN A 47 19.16 12.05 -14.34
CA GLN A 47 18.63 13.35 -13.91
C GLN A 47 17.70 13.18 -12.72
N LYS A 48 16.77 12.21 -12.78
CA LYS A 48 15.84 11.89 -11.69
C LYS A 48 16.60 11.46 -10.43
N SER A 49 17.56 10.54 -10.57
CA SER A 49 18.40 10.06 -9.48
C SER A 49 19.15 11.22 -8.78
N ARG A 50 19.84 12.08 -9.53
CA ARG A 50 20.55 13.23 -8.94
C ARG A 50 19.64 14.18 -8.17
N ALA A 51 18.46 14.47 -8.69
CA ALA A 51 17.51 15.35 -8.03
C ALA A 51 16.98 14.72 -6.72
N LEU A 52 16.67 13.42 -6.72
CA LEU A 52 16.23 12.71 -5.51
C LEU A 52 17.35 12.57 -4.47
N LEU A 53 18.62 12.40 -4.89
CA LEU A 53 19.75 12.42 -3.94
C LEU A 53 19.91 13.79 -3.29
N ALA A 54 19.73 14.88 -4.04
CA ALA A 54 19.74 16.23 -3.48
C ALA A 54 18.54 16.45 -2.53
N ALA A 55 17.37 15.90 -2.86
CA ALA A 55 16.21 15.93 -1.98
C ALA A 55 16.45 15.17 -0.66
N ALA A 56 17.08 14.00 -0.70
CA ALA A 56 17.46 13.25 0.49
C ALA A 56 18.43 14.04 1.39
N ALA A 57 19.42 14.70 0.80
CA ALA A 57 20.33 15.58 1.54
C ALA A 57 19.58 16.75 2.18
N ALA A 58 18.67 17.39 1.45
CA ALA A 58 17.86 18.51 1.98
C ALA A 58 16.92 18.09 3.13
N ILE A 59 16.40 16.85 3.13
CA ILE A 59 15.63 16.30 4.26
C ILE A 59 16.52 16.14 5.50
N ARG A 60 17.76 15.61 5.34
CA ARG A 60 18.73 15.51 6.45
C ARG A 60 19.08 16.87 7.05
N GLU A 61 19.34 17.85 6.20
CA GLU A 61 19.61 19.23 6.64
C GLU A 61 18.44 19.87 7.37
N ALA A 62 17.21 19.48 7.04
CA ALA A 62 16.00 19.98 7.68
C ALA A 62 15.57 19.17 8.92
N SER A 63 16.36 18.19 9.37
CA SER A 63 15.96 17.23 10.41
C SER A 63 15.39 17.91 11.66
N ASP A 64 16.09 18.90 12.21
CA ASP A 64 15.64 19.61 13.43
C ASP A 64 14.30 20.34 13.22
N ALA A 65 14.10 20.94 12.06
CA ALA A 65 12.86 21.64 11.72
C ALA A 65 11.70 20.64 11.52
N ILE A 66 11.96 19.47 10.94
CA ILE A 66 10.96 18.41 10.76
C ILE A 66 10.57 17.82 12.12
N VAL A 67 11.54 17.53 13.00
CA VAL A 67 11.29 17.02 14.36
C VAL A 67 10.51 18.05 15.19
N ALA A 68 10.85 19.34 15.11
CA ALA A 68 10.12 20.40 15.80
C ALA A 68 8.66 20.50 15.32
N ALA A 69 8.42 20.47 14.00
CA ALA A 69 7.07 20.44 13.42
C ALA A 69 6.28 19.20 13.84
N ASN A 70 6.94 18.05 13.94
CA ASN A 70 6.32 16.81 14.41
C ASN A 70 5.97 16.87 15.90
N ALA A 71 6.78 17.47 16.73
CA ALA A 71 6.46 17.65 18.15
C ALA A 71 5.15 18.43 18.36
N GLU A 72 4.87 19.45 17.53
CA GLU A 72 3.60 20.18 17.56
C GLU A 72 2.41 19.31 17.12
N ASP A 73 2.57 18.50 16.06
CA ASP A 73 1.55 17.55 15.60
C ASP A 73 1.29 16.48 16.66
N MET A 74 2.34 15.93 17.30
CA MET A 74 2.24 14.95 18.38
C MET A 74 1.46 15.49 19.58
N ALA A 75 1.77 16.70 20.04
CA ALA A 75 1.06 17.34 21.15
C ALA A 75 -0.44 17.54 20.84
N ALA A 76 -0.77 17.96 19.61
CA ALA A 76 -2.15 18.10 19.16
C ALA A 76 -2.88 16.75 19.05
N ALA A 77 -2.20 15.72 18.56
CA ALA A 77 -2.75 14.37 18.42
C ALA A 77 -3.01 13.71 19.78
N GLU A 78 -2.11 13.85 20.74
CA GLU A 78 -2.28 13.37 22.12
C GLU A 78 -3.47 14.08 22.80
N ALA A 79 -3.57 15.40 22.65
CA ALA A 79 -4.69 16.18 23.18
C ALA A 79 -6.04 15.79 22.56
N SER A 80 -6.06 15.31 21.32
CA SER A 80 -7.26 14.83 20.63
C SER A 80 -7.62 13.39 20.94
N GLY A 81 -6.82 12.67 21.73
CA GLY A 81 -7.05 11.29 22.13
C GLY A 81 -6.75 10.25 21.03
N LEU A 82 -5.78 10.52 20.16
CA LEU A 82 -5.35 9.55 19.13
C LEU A 82 -4.82 8.28 19.80
N SER A 83 -5.10 7.10 19.21
CA SER A 83 -4.65 5.82 19.76
C SER A 83 -3.13 5.67 19.75
N GLY A 84 -2.58 4.87 20.67
CA GLY A 84 -1.13 4.66 20.78
C GLY A 84 -0.48 4.17 19.49
N ALA A 85 -1.14 3.29 18.74
CA ALA A 85 -0.65 2.81 17.45
C ALA A 85 -0.61 3.93 16.38
N MET A 86 -1.58 4.85 16.39
CA MET A 86 -1.57 6.00 15.48
C MET A 86 -0.52 7.03 15.90
N LEU A 87 -0.33 7.26 17.21
CA LEU A 87 0.72 8.12 17.74
C LEU A 87 2.12 7.58 17.39
N ASP A 88 2.35 6.26 17.49
CA ASP A 88 3.63 5.69 17.08
C ASP A 88 3.91 5.88 15.58
N ARG A 89 2.91 5.72 14.73
CA ARG A 89 3.02 5.95 13.28
C ARG A 89 3.26 7.43 12.94
N LEU A 90 2.70 8.35 13.71
CA LEU A 90 2.84 9.79 13.51
C LEU A 90 4.20 10.31 13.95
N ARG A 91 4.81 9.71 14.97
CA ARG A 91 6.05 10.16 15.60
C ARG A 91 7.22 10.17 14.62
N LEU A 92 7.95 11.31 14.61
CA LEU A 92 9.24 11.45 13.94
C LEU A 92 10.27 11.93 14.96
N ASP A 93 11.33 11.17 15.12
CA ASP A 93 12.58 11.59 15.75
C ASP A 93 13.68 11.71 14.69
N ALA A 94 14.87 12.12 15.09
CA ALA A 94 16.00 12.27 14.16
C ALA A 94 16.35 10.95 13.42
N GLY A 95 16.19 9.79 14.08
CA GLY A 95 16.42 8.48 13.48
C GLY A 95 15.38 8.17 12.39
N ARG A 96 14.10 8.47 12.63
CA ARG A 96 13.02 8.28 11.66
C ARG A 96 13.11 9.28 10.49
N VAL A 97 13.61 10.50 10.73
CA VAL A 97 13.89 11.46 9.65
C VAL A 97 15.06 10.97 8.80
N GLU A 98 16.14 10.48 9.41
CA GLU A 98 17.25 9.85 8.67
C GLU A 98 16.78 8.63 7.87
N ALA A 99 15.94 7.77 8.44
CA ALA A 99 15.37 6.63 7.72
C ALA A 99 14.52 7.09 6.52
N THR A 100 13.78 8.20 6.64
CA THR A 100 13.01 8.80 5.53
C THR A 100 13.95 9.31 4.43
N ALA A 101 15.03 10.00 4.79
CA ALA A 101 16.03 10.47 3.82
C ALA A 101 16.74 9.30 3.12
N ALA A 102 17.11 8.27 3.88
CA ALA A 102 17.70 7.04 3.36
C ALA A 102 16.75 6.29 2.42
N GLY A 103 15.43 6.30 2.70
CA GLY A 103 14.39 5.77 1.82
C GLY A 103 14.36 6.49 0.47
N VAL A 104 14.37 7.82 0.46
CA VAL A 104 14.45 8.61 -0.78
C VAL A 104 15.74 8.32 -1.55
N GLU A 105 16.86 8.18 -0.85
CA GLU A 105 18.16 7.83 -1.43
C GLU A 105 18.16 6.41 -2.04
N ALA A 106 17.52 5.46 -1.37
CA ALA A 106 17.33 4.10 -1.90
C ALA A 106 16.49 4.13 -3.19
N VAL A 107 15.37 4.85 -3.22
CA VAL A 107 14.55 5.04 -4.42
C VAL A 107 15.35 5.68 -5.57
N ALA A 108 16.20 6.66 -5.27
CA ALA A 108 17.06 7.30 -6.27
C ALA A 108 18.06 6.35 -6.96
N ARG A 109 18.36 5.20 -6.33
CA ARG A 109 19.29 4.18 -6.86
C ARG A 109 18.57 3.03 -7.56
N LEU A 110 17.24 2.98 -7.52
CA LEU A 110 16.47 1.93 -8.20
C LEU A 110 16.56 2.08 -9.72
N ASP A 111 16.42 0.97 -10.39
CA ASP A 111 16.33 0.90 -11.85
C ASP A 111 15.07 1.60 -12.35
N ASP A 112 15.26 2.67 -13.15
CA ASP A 112 14.15 3.40 -13.78
C ASP A 112 13.41 2.52 -14.79
N PRO A 113 12.13 2.26 -14.62
CA PRO A 113 11.38 1.46 -15.58
C PRO A 113 10.99 2.21 -16.87
N VAL A 114 11.02 3.55 -16.87
CA VAL A 114 10.56 4.37 -18.00
C VAL A 114 11.47 4.17 -19.22
N GLY A 115 10.84 3.87 -20.35
CA GLY A 115 11.55 3.59 -21.60
C GLY A 115 12.03 2.14 -21.77
N LYS A 116 11.91 1.28 -20.73
CA LYS A 116 12.25 -0.14 -20.87
C LYS A 116 11.35 -0.81 -21.91
N VAL A 117 11.97 -1.62 -22.78
CA VAL A 117 11.26 -2.43 -23.76
C VAL A 117 10.74 -3.69 -23.07
N ILE A 118 9.42 -3.87 -23.06
CA ILE A 118 8.76 -5.05 -22.52
C ILE A 118 8.75 -6.18 -23.55
N GLU A 119 8.50 -5.82 -24.82
CA GLU A 119 8.31 -6.78 -25.91
C GLU A 119 8.67 -6.13 -27.24
N ARG A 120 9.26 -6.90 -28.15
CA ARG A 120 9.52 -6.51 -29.54
C ARG A 120 9.06 -7.62 -30.46
N VAL A 121 8.19 -7.27 -31.42
CA VAL A 121 7.62 -8.21 -32.39
C VAL A 121 7.84 -7.67 -33.80
N GLU A 122 8.38 -8.50 -34.68
CA GLU A 122 8.47 -8.22 -36.13
C GLU A 122 7.30 -8.90 -36.83
N ARG A 123 6.61 -8.15 -37.70
CA ARG A 123 5.44 -8.66 -38.42
C ARG A 123 5.83 -9.10 -39.82
N PRO A 124 5.10 -10.07 -40.44
CA PRO A 124 5.39 -10.53 -41.82
C PRO A 124 5.36 -9.40 -42.85
N ASN A 125 4.62 -8.32 -42.60
CA ASN A 125 4.55 -7.16 -43.48
C ASN A 125 5.68 -6.15 -43.29
N GLY A 126 6.67 -6.46 -42.45
CA GLY A 126 7.84 -5.62 -42.18
C GLY A 126 7.64 -4.55 -41.08
N LEU A 127 6.47 -4.47 -40.44
CA LEU A 127 6.29 -3.61 -39.27
C LEU A 127 7.03 -4.18 -38.04
N VAL A 128 7.73 -3.29 -37.33
CA VAL A 128 8.37 -3.61 -36.05
C VAL A 128 7.56 -2.95 -34.92
N LEU A 129 6.95 -3.77 -34.07
CA LEU A 129 6.16 -3.34 -32.93
C LEU A 129 7.01 -3.47 -31.67
N THR A 130 7.04 -2.41 -30.88
CA THR A 130 7.76 -2.40 -29.59
C THR A 130 6.81 -1.93 -28.51
N ARG A 131 6.67 -2.71 -27.45
CA ARG A 131 5.91 -2.30 -26.25
C ARG A 131 6.88 -1.69 -25.23
N VAL A 132 6.71 -0.41 -24.91
CA VAL A 132 7.64 0.37 -24.12
C VAL A 132 6.94 0.91 -22.87
N ARG A 133 7.57 0.81 -21.71
CA ARG A 133 7.04 1.36 -20.46
C ARG A 133 7.03 2.88 -20.49
N ILE A 134 5.94 3.44 -19.99
CA ILE A 134 5.74 4.88 -19.81
C ILE A 134 5.15 5.15 -18.43
N PRO A 135 5.33 6.36 -17.85
CA PRO A 135 4.63 6.76 -16.62
C PRO A 135 3.11 6.66 -16.77
N ILE A 136 2.41 6.45 -15.66
CA ILE A 136 0.93 6.56 -15.60
C ILE A 136 0.53 8.01 -15.85
N GLY A 137 1.18 8.99 -15.18
CA GLY A 137 0.94 10.41 -15.37
C GLY A 137 0.86 11.19 -14.07
N VAL A 138 -0.34 11.49 -13.58
CA VAL A 138 -0.59 12.18 -12.31
C VAL A 138 -1.17 11.20 -11.30
N ILE A 139 -0.50 11.02 -10.16
CA ILE A 139 -0.91 10.10 -9.10
C ILE A 139 -1.30 10.89 -7.86
N GLY A 140 -2.52 10.67 -7.37
CA GLY A 140 -3.01 11.18 -6.09
C GLY A 140 -2.66 10.21 -4.95
N ILE A 141 -2.03 10.69 -3.88
CA ILE A 141 -1.73 9.88 -2.69
C ILE A 141 -2.48 10.45 -1.51
N ILE A 142 -3.36 9.65 -0.90
CA ILE A 142 -4.15 10.05 0.27
C ILE A 142 -3.69 9.19 1.45
N TYR A 143 -3.14 9.83 2.51
CA TYR A 143 -2.53 9.09 3.61
C TYR A 143 -2.84 9.68 4.98
N GLU A 144 -2.80 8.84 6.02
CA GLU A 144 -3.12 9.17 7.41
C GLU A 144 -1.97 8.77 8.33
N SER A 145 -1.67 9.62 9.32
CA SER A 145 -0.75 9.35 10.43
C SER A 145 0.62 8.76 10.03
N ARG A 146 1.13 9.11 8.84
CA ARG A 146 2.40 8.59 8.29
C ARG A 146 3.15 9.69 7.54
N PRO A 147 3.76 10.66 8.25
CA PRO A 147 4.38 11.82 7.58
C PRO A 147 5.54 11.46 6.64
N ASN A 148 6.25 10.34 6.87
CA ASN A 148 7.27 9.81 5.97
C ASN A 148 6.73 9.53 4.54
N VAL A 149 5.46 9.18 4.38
CA VAL A 149 4.83 8.94 3.07
C VAL A 149 4.93 10.16 2.16
N THR A 150 5.00 11.37 2.72
CA THR A 150 5.24 12.60 1.95
C THR A 150 6.50 12.51 1.09
N ALA A 151 7.58 11.97 1.64
CA ALA A 151 8.85 11.78 0.92
C ALA A 151 8.86 10.48 0.11
N ASP A 152 8.47 9.37 0.72
CA ASP A 152 8.57 8.04 0.12
C ASP A 152 7.72 7.93 -1.15
N ALA A 153 6.42 8.27 -1.06
CA ALA A 153 5.52 8.22 -2.20
C ALA A 153 5.86 9.27 -3.25
N GLY A 154 6.28 10.47 -2.82
CA GLY A 154 6.75 11.52 -3.72
C GLY A 154 7.94 11.07 -4.55
N ALA A 155 8.95 10.46 -3.90
CA ALA A 155 10.15 9.96 -4.55
C ALA A 155 9.84 8.82 -5.53
N LEU A 156 9.00 7.84 -5.13
CA LEU A 156 8.59 6.73 -5.99
C LEU A 156 7.85 7.23 -7.25
N CYS A 157 6.92 8.19 -7.10
CA CYS A 157 6.23 8.79 -8.23
C CYS A 157 7.23 9.51 -9.15
N ALA A 158 8.10 10.37 -8.61
CA ALA A 158 9.06 11.13 -9.39
C ALA A 158 10.07 10.22 -10.13
N MET A 159 10.60 9.17 -9.47
CA MET A 159 11.52 8.23 -10.09
C MET A 159 10.85 7.43 -11.21
N SER A 160 9.60 7.04 -11.07
CA SER A 160 8.81 6.39 -12.12
C SER A 160 8.25 7.36 -13.17
N GLY A 161 8.63 8.65 -13.13
CA GLY A 161 8.26 9.67 -14.10
C GLY A 161 6.86 10.25 -13.94
N ASN A 162 6.20 10.01 -12.81
CA ASN A 162 4.87 10.52 -12.48
C ASN A 162 4.97 11.80 -11.65
N ALA A 163 4.01 12.71 -11.83
CA ALA A 163 3.77 13.78 -10.86
C ALA A 163 2.86 13.28 -9.74
N ALA A 164 3.11 13.75 -8.51
CA ALA A 164 2.35 13.36 -7.32
C ALA A 164 1.56 14.54 -6.74
N ILE A 165 0.30 14.29 -6.37
CA ILE A 165 -0.51 15.18 -5.53
C ILE A 165 -0.75 14.46 -4.21
N LEU A 166 -0.11 14.96 -3.15
CA LEU A 166 -0.09 14.37 -1.81
C LEU A 166 -1.14 15.02 -0.92
N ARG A 167 -2.00 14.21 -0.30
CA ARG A 167 -2.97 14.68 0.70
C ARG A 167 -2.79 13.90 1.99
N GLY A 168 -2.03 14.47 2.93
CA GLY A 168 -1.83 13.91 4.26
C GLY A 168 -2.97 14.22 5.22
N GLY A 169 -3.11 13.42 6.26
CA GLY A 169 -4.06 13.64 7.34
C GLY A 169 -3.85 14.97 8.07
N SER A 170 -4.93 15.48 8.67
CA SER A 170 -4.89 16.76 9.42
C SER A 170 -4.01 16.69 10.66
N GLU A 171 -3.87 15.51 11.24
CA GLU A 171 -3.06 15.22 12.42
C GLU A 171 -1.55 15.32 12.17
N ALA A 172 -1.11 15.30 10.89
CA ALA A 172 0.30 15.36 10.50
C ALA A 172 0.63 16.57 9.62
N ILE A 173 -0.22 17.58 9.58
CA ILE A 173 -0.13 18.66 8.59
C ILE A 173 1.17 19.46 8.68
N ARG A 174 1.68 19.72 9.89
CA ARG A 174 2.93 20.48 10.09
C ARG A 174 4.13 19.66 9.66
N SER A 175 4.18 18.38 10.07
CA SER A 175 5.21 17.42 9.68
C SER A 175 5.24 17.25 8.16
N ASN A 176 4.08 17.05 7.53
CA ASN A 176 3.97 16.89 6.08
C ASN A 176 4.47 18.13 5.34
N ARG A 177 4.14 19.32 5.80
CA ARG A 177 4.62 20.59 5.23
C ARG A 177 6.12 20.75 5.38
N ALA A 178 6.70 20.41 6.54
CA ALA A 178 8.14 20.51 6.78
C ALA A 178 8.92 19.56 5.88
N ILE A 179 8.48 18.29 5.76
CA ILE A 179 9.07 17.29 4.86
C ILE A 179 8.93 17.74 3.40
N HIS A 180 7.74 18.16 2.98
CA HIS A 180 7.51 18.62 1.61
C HIS A 180 8.37 19.84 1.25
N ALA A 181 8.52 20.81 2.16
CA ALA A 181 9.35 21.97 1.94
C ALA A 181 10.84 21.60 1.78
N ALA A 182 11.34 20.65 2.58
CA ALA A 182 12.69 20.13 2.45
C ALA A 182 12.88 19.40 1.12
N LEU A 183 11.94 18.52 0.76
CA LEU A 183 11.93 17.77 -0.49
C LEU A 183 11.94 18.73 -1.70
N ALA A 184 11.03 19.70 -1.74
CA ALA A 184 10.90 20.67 -2.82
C ALA A 184 12.18 21.52 -3.00
N ARG A 185 12.80 21.95 -1.90
CA ARG A 185 14.09 22.67 -1.92
C ARG A 185 15.20 21.81 -2.57
N GLY A 186 15.28 20.52 -2.21
CA GLY A 186 16.28 19.62 -2.79
C GLY A 186 16.02 19.28 -4.26
N LEU A 187 14.78 19.33 -4.70
CA LEU A 187 14.40 19.10 -6.11
C LEU A 187 14.57 20.35 -6.99
N GLU A 188 14.74 21.53 -6.39
CA GLU A 188 14.85 22.80 -7.12
C GLU A 188 15.99 22.79 -8.15
N GLY A 189 15.68 23.18 -9.38
CA GLY A 189 16.62 23.16 -10.50
C GLY A 189 16.93 21.77 -11.07
N GLY A 190 16.53 20.70 -10.39
CA GLY A 190 16.75 19.30 -10.83
C GLY A 190 15.50 18.62 -11.38
N MET A 191 14.30 19.05 -10.93
CA MET A 191 13.00 18.53 -11.37
C MET A 191 11.99 19.67 -11.58
N PRO A 192 10.88 19.44 -12.30
CA PRO A 192 9.76 20.41 -12.37
C PRO A 192 9.24 20.77 -10.96
N ALA A 193 8.97 22.04 -10.71
CA ALA A 193 8.50 22.52 -9.40
C ALA A 193 7.23 21.82 -8.90
N ASP A 194 6.33 21.47 -9.82
CA ASP A 194 5.06 20.78 -9.52
C ASP A 194 5.15 19.24 -9.67
N ALA A 195 6.39 18.68 -9.65
CA ALA A 195 6.58 17.22 -9.69
C ALA A 195 5.97 16.52 -8.48
N ILE A 196 6.07 17.14 -7.31
CA ILE A 196 5.51 16.66 -6.06
C ILE A 196 4.81 17.84 -5.39
N GLN A 197 3.49 17.77 -5.27
CA GLN A 197 2.67 18.80 -4.67
C GLN A 197 2.02 18.28 -3.38
N LEU A 198 1.90 19.12 -2.36
CA LEU A 198 1.16 18.82 -1.14
C LEU A 198 -0.11 19.67 -1.09
N VAL A 199 -1.27 19.05 -0.91
CA VAL A 199 -2.54 19.75 -0.71
C VAL A 199 -2.45 20.61 0.55
N PRO A 200 -2.59 21.93 0.45
CA PRO A 200 -2.29 22.85 1.55
C PRO A 200 -3.39 22.93 2.63
N VAL A 201 -4.56 22.32 2.36
CA VAL A 201 -5.74 22.37 3.23
C VAL A 201 -6.01 21.03 3.91
N THR A 202 -6.62 21.08 5.09
CA THR A 202 -7.01 19.90 5.87
C THR A 202 -8.44 19.46 5.61
N ASP A 203 -9.20 20.20 4.80
CA ASP A 203 -10.59 19.90 4.50
C ASP A 203 -10.73 18.51 3.85
N ARG A 204 -11.71 17.74 4.33
CA ARG A 204 -12.06 16.44 3.77
C ARG A 204 -12.68 16.51 2.38
N ALA A 205 -13.20 17.68 1.97
CA ALA A 205 -13.69 17.95 0.62
C ALA A 205 -12.56 17.78 -0.42
N ALA A 206 -11.30 18.08 -0.07
CA ALA A 206 -10.15 17.85 -0.96
C ALA A 206 -9.99 16.38 -1.35
N VAL A 207 -10.28 15.44 -0.44
CA VAL A 207 -10.29 14.01 -0.76
C VAL A 207 -11.35 13.70 -1.81
N GLY A 208 -12.60 14.14 -1.61
CA GLY A 208 -13.68 13.96 -2.59
C GLY A 208 -13.36 14.56 -3.96
N ALA A 209 -12.75 15.77 -3.97
CA ALA A 209 -12.32 16.42 -5.20
C ALA A 209 -11.24 15.61 -5.94
N MET A 210 -10.26 15.05 -5.23
CA MET A 210 -9.25 14.17 -5.85
C MET A 210 -9.88 12.88 -6.41
N LEU A 211 -10.80 12.25 -5.66
CA LEU A 211 -11.45 10.99 -6.05
C LEU A 211 -12.34 11.14 -7.31
N THR A 212 -12.84 12.35 -7.57
CA THR A 212 -13.71 12.64 -8.70
C THR A 212 -13.02 13.38 -9.84
N ALA A 213 -11.71 13.59 -9.78
CA ALA A 213 -10.90 14.33 -10.76
C ALA A 213 -10.58 13.49 -12.01
N GLU A 214 -11.62 12.93 -12.67
CA GLU A 214 -11.47 12.12 -13.89
C GLU A 214 -10.73 12.88 -15.00
N GLY A 215 -9.75 12.21 -15.62
CA GLY A 215 -8.91 12.79 -16.68
C GLY A 215 -7.85 13.80 -16.20
N ALA A 216 -7.96 14.31 -14.98
CA ALA A 216 -6.99 15.21 -14.36
C ALA A 216 -5.99 14.45 -13.47
N ILE A 217 -6.48 13.49 -12.70
CA ILE A 217 -5.68 12.51 -11.92
C ILE A 217 -5.87 11.15 -12.60
N ASP A 218 -4.78 10.40 -12.82
CA ASP A 218 -4.82 9.12 -13.54
C ASP A 218 -4.98 7.92 -12.59
N MET A 219 -4.57 8.06 -11.33
CA MET A 219 -4.66 7.00 -10.31
C MET A 219 -4.64 7.62 -8.92
N VAL A 220 -5.35 7.00 -7.97
CA VAL A 220 -5.29 7.34 -6.54
C VAL A 220 -4.80 6.13 -5.74
N VAL A 221 -3.92 6.39 -4.77
CA VAL A 221 -3.38 5.39 -3.84
C VAL A 221 -3.71 5.82 -2.41
N PRO A 222 -4.65 5.16 -1.72
CA PRO A 222 -4.88 5.41 -0.30
C PRO A 222 -3.85 4.69 0.57
N ARG A 223 -3.37 5.35 1.63
CA ARG A 223 -2.42 4.85 2.63
C ARG A 223 -2.92 5.17 4.04
N GLY A 224 -3.90 4.46 4.52
CA GLY A 224 -4.52 4.69 5.83
C GLY A 224 -5.25 3.48 6.35
N GLY A 225 -6.11 3.69 7.33
CA GLY A 225 -6.93 2.61 7.88
C GLY A 225 -8.07 2.19 6.96
N LYS A 226 -8.73 1.06 7.32
CA LYS A 226 -9.86 0.45 6.58
C LYS A 226 -10.93 1.48 6.20
N GLY A 227 -11.25 2.43 7.09
CA GLY A 227 -12.26 3.45 6.82
C GLY A 227 -11.90 4.40 5.67
N LEU A 228 -10.62 4.82 5.56
CA LEU A 228 -10.17 5.62 4.43
C LEU A 228 -10.22 4.82 3.13
N VAL A 229 -9.70 3.60 3.15
CA VAL A 229 -9.64 2.76 1.93
C VAL A 229 -11.04 2.44 1.44
N ALA A 230 -11.96 2.04 2.33
CA ALA A 230 -13.36 1.76 2.00
C ALA A 230 -14.05 3.00 1.38
N ARG A 231 -13.83 4.19 1.96
CA ARG A 231 -14.35 5.43 1.40
C ARG A 231 -13.81 5.70 0.00
N VAL A 232 -12.48 5.55 -0.20
CA VAL A 232 -11.85 5.75 -1.51
C VAL A 232 -12.43 4.79 -2.54
N GLN A 233 -12.58 3.51 -2.21
CA GLN A 233 -13.16 2.51 -3.11
C GLN A 233 -14.63 2.80 -3.46
N ALA A 234 -15.40 3.32 -2.52
CA ALA A 234 -16.83 3.63 -2.73
C ALA A 234 -17.05 4.92 -3.54
N GLU A 235 -16.22 5.95 -3.35
CA GLU A 235 -16.44 7.29 -3.92
C GLU A 235 -15.58 7.56 -5.17
N ALA A 236 -14.51 6.80 -5.43
CA ALA A 236 -13.58 7.09 -6.51
C ALA A 236 -14.20 6.84 -7.89
N ARG A 237 -14.02 7.82 -8.77
CA ARG A 237 -14.21 7.71 -10.22
C ARG A 237 -12.88 7.59 -10.96
N VAL A 238 -11.80 7.90 -10.28
CA VAL A 238 -10.41 7.70 -10.72
C VAL A 238 -9.98 6.29 -10.38
N PRO A 239 -9.19 5.59 -11.21
CA PRO A 239 -8.62 4.28 -10.87
C PRO A 239 -7.94 4.28 -9.50
N VAL A 240 -8.18 3.24 -8.72
CA VAL A 240 -7.62 3.09 -7.35
C VAL A 240 -6.68 1.90 -7.31
N LEU A 241 -5.53 2.11 -6.69
CA LEU A 241 -4.58 1.06 -6.35
C LEU A 241 -4.53 0.92 -4.83
N ALA A 242 -5.12 -0.17 -4.30
CA ALA A 242 -5.27 -0.37 -2.86
C ALA A 242 -5.49 -1.85 -2.49
N HIS A 243 -5.35 -2.14 -1.20
CA HIS A 243 -6.02 -3.25 -0.51
C HIS A 243 -6.88 -2.67 0.62
N LEU A 244 -7.93 -3.38 0.99
CA LEU A 244 -8.85 -2.96 2.06
C LEU A 244 -8.32 -3.42 3.42
N ASP A 245 -7.96 -4.70 3.51
CA ASP A 245 -7.44 -5.39 4.69
C ASP A 245 -6.52 -6.55 4.29
N GLY A 246 -5.76 -7.05 5.24
CA GLY A 246 -4.84 -8.18 5.10
C GLY A 246 -5.35 -9.41 5.84
N LEU A 247 -6.49 -10.00 5.41
CA LEU A 247 -7.00 -11.27 5.93
C LEU A 247 -6.20 -12.43 5.36
N ASN A 248 -5.00 -12.64 5.90
CA ASN A 248 -4.08 -13.65 5.40
C ASN A 248 -4.24 -14.98 6.11
N HIS A 249 -4.05 -16.07 5.36
CA HIS A 249 -4.11 -17.42 5.89
C HIS A 249 -2.75 -18.11 5.81
N THR A 250 -2.47 -18.92 6.81
CA THR A 250 -1.41 -19.94 6.74
C THR A 250 -2.06 -21.30 6.87
N TYR A 251 -1.94 -22.12 5.83
CA TYR A 251 -2.43 -23.49 5.83
C TYR A 251 -1.28 -24.46 6.11
N ILE A 252 -1.42 -25.30 7.14
CA ILE A 252 -0.52 -26.40 7.47
C ILE A 252 -1.10 -27.68 6.89
N ASP A 253 -0.45 -28.21 5.86
CA ASP A 253 -0.82 -29.46 5.22
C ASP A 253 -0.41 -30.67 6.06
N ARG A 254 -1.09 -31.80 5.90
CA ARG A 254 -0.77 -33.07 6.56
C ARG A 254 0.67 -33.53 6.36
N SER A 255 1.29 -33.15 5.26
CA SER A 255 2.67 -33.49 4.91
C SER A 255 3.71 -32.55 5.50
N ALA A 256 3.28 -31.48 6.20
CA ALA A 256 4.19 -30.48 6.71
C ALA A 256 5.17 -31.04 7.73
N ASP A 257 6.42 -30.60 7.67
CA ASP A 257 7.38 -30.81 8.75
C ASP A 257 6.91 -30.09 10.01
N PRO A 258 6.80 -30.76 11.17
CA PRO A 258 6.24 -30.16 12.41
C PRO A 258 7.04 -28.97 12.96
N GLU A 259 8.36 -28.98 12.83
CA GLU A 259 9.19 -27.87 13.32
C GLU A 259 9.06 -26.65 12.42
N MET A 260 9.09 -26.86 11.11
CA MET A 260 8.84 -25.81 10.12
C MET A 260 7.44 -25.21 10.28
N ALA A 261 6.40 -26.03 10.46
CA ALA A 261 5.03 -25.59 10.65
C ALA A 261 4.89 -24.69 11.88
N ARG A 262 5.50 -25.10 13.03
CA ARG A 262 5.53 -24.31 14.26
C ARG A 262 6.22 -22.96 14.06
N ASP A 263 7.42 -22.99 13.50
CA ASP A 263 8.27 -21.79 13.36
C ASP A 263 7.67 -20.79 12.37
N LEU A 264 7.12 -21.28 11.26
CA LEU A 264 6.46 -20.42 10.27
C LEU A 264 5.16 -19.83 10.80
N ALA A 265 4.30 -20.61 11.47
CA ALA A 265 3.07 -20.10 12.07
C ALA A 265 3.36 -19.03 13.12
N LEU A 266 4.32 -19.29 14.02
CA LEU A 266 4.74 -18.34 15.03
C LEU A 266 5.30 -17.04 14.38
N ASN A 267 6.19 -17.15 13.41
CA ASN A 267 6.77 -16.02 12.72
C ASN A 267 5.69 -15.22 11.94
N ALA A 268 4.81 -15.91 11.20
CA ALA A 268 3.78 -15.29 10.37
C ALA A 268 2.81 -14.43 11.19
N LYS A 269 2.53 -14.78 12.45
CA LYS A 269 1.68 -13.98 13.34
C LYS A 269 2.48 -13.05 14.24
N MET A 270 3.46 -13.57 14.99
CA MET A 270 4.01 -12.89 16.15
C MET A 270 5.25 -12.03 15.88
N ARG A 271 5.92 -12.16 14.74
CA ARG A 271 7.06 -11.29 14.38
C ARG A 271 6.65 -9.81 14.40
N ARG A 272 5.47 -9.49 13.83
CA ARG A 272 4.91 -8.15 13.82
C ARG A 272 3.41 -8.22 13.55
N THR A 273 2.62 -8.08 14.59
CA THR A 273 1.16 -8.29 14.55
C THR A 273 0.39 -7.19 13.79
N GLY A 274 0.88 -5.94 13.85
CA GLY A 274 0.17 -4.75 13.34
C GLY A 274 0.43 -4.41 11.87
N ILE A 275 0.80 -5.38 11.03
CA ILE A 275 1.03 -5.19 9.58
C ILE A 275 0.09 -6.05 8.75
N CYS A 276 -0.26 -5.60 7.56
CA CYS A 276 -1.16 -6.31 6.65
C CYS A 276 -0.62 -7.66 6.12
N GLY A 277 0.67 -7.96 6.31
CA GLY A 277 1.28 -9.25 6.00
C GLY A 277 1.21 -10.27 7.13
N ALA A 278 0.67 -9.93 8.32
CA ALA A 278 0.50 -10.88 9.41
C ALA A 278 -0.60 -11.91 9.07
N THR A 279 -0.39 -13.17 9.46
CA THR A 279 -1.46 -14.19 9.36
C THR A 279 -2.57 -13.86 10.36
N GLU A 280 -3.82 -13.90 9.91
CA GLU A 280 -5.01 -13.69 10.75
C GLU A 280 -5.81 -14.97 10.97
N THR A 281 -5.65 -15.96 10.09
CA THR A 281 -6.25 -17.29 10.22
C THR A 281 -5.24 -18.39 9.96
N LEU A 282 -5.13 -19.34 10.90
CA LEU A 282 -4.35 -20.57 10.78
C LEU A 282 -5.28 -21.73 10.46
N LEU A 283 -5.10 -22.35 9.30
CA LEU A 283 -5.82 -23.55 8.88
C LEU A 283 -4.91 -24.76 9.06
N ILE A 284 -5.37 -25.79 9.75
CA ILE A 284 -4.56 -26.99 10.01
C ILE A 284 -5.30 -28.20 9.44
N ASP A 285 -4.62 -29.00 8.60
CA ASP A 285 -5.15 -30.26 8.10
C ASP A 285 -5.38 -31.24 9.27
N ARG A 286 -6.56 -31.86 9.30
CA ARG A 286 -6.89 -32.91 10.30
C ARG A 286 -5.91 -34.09 10.25
N GLY A 287 -5.26 -34.32 9.13
CA GLY A 287 -4.23 -35.33 8.95
C GLY A 287 -2.82 -34.91 9.39
N PHE A 288 -2.62 -33.67 9.81
CA PHE A 288 -1.35 -33.21 10.37
C PHE A 288 -1.06 -33.90 11.70
N ALA A 289 0.16 -34.43 11.86
CA ALA A 289 0.44 -35.41 12.90
C ALA A 289 0.24 -34.91 14.35
N ASP A 290 0.65 -33.67 14.65
CA ASP A 290 0.54 -33.10 15.99
C ASP A 290 0.42 -31.57 15.94
N PRO A 291 -0.77 -30.99 16.01
CA PRO A 291 -0.98 -29.54 16.04
C PRO A 291 -0.66 -28.89 17.39
N ALA A 292 -0.57 -29.65 18.49
CA ALA A 292 -0.39 -29.08 19.83
C ALA A 292 0.87 -28.24 20.00
N PRO A 293 2.07 -28.63 19.49
CA PRO A 293 3.27 -27.79 19.58
C PRO A 293 3.15 -26.46 18.81
N VAL A 294 2.39 -26.43 17.69
CA VAL A 294 2.15 -25.21 16.91
C VAL A 294 1.30 -24.24 17.72
N LEU A 295 0.17 -24.72 18.24
CA LEU A 295 -0.76 -23.92 19.03
C LEU A 295 -0.14 -23.49 20.36
N GLY A 296 0.58 -24.39 21.02
CA GLY A 296 1.31 -24.12 22.27
C GLY A 296 2.34 -22.99 22.11
N ALA A 297 3.14 -23.03 21.03
CA ALA A 297 4.15 -22.01 20.77
C ALA A 297 3.53 -20.62 20.54
N LEU A 298 2.41 -20.53 19.82
CA LEU A 298 1.67 -19.28 19.62
C LEU A 298 1.12 -18.74 20.94
N ALA A 299 0.46 -19.59 21.74
CA ALA A 299 -0.10 -19.21 23.02
C ALA A 299 1.00 -18.82 24.04
N ASP A 300 2.16 -19.52 24.06
CA ASP A 300 3.32 -19.20 24.91
C ASP A 300 3.96 -17.84 24.53
N ALA A 301 3.86 -17.46 23.26
CA ALA A 301 4.27 -16.13 22.77
C ALA A 301 3.27 -15.03 23.09
N GLY A 302 2.14 -15.33 23.76
CA GLY A 302 1.11 -14.37 24.14
C GLY A 302 0.07 -14.10 23.05
N CYS A 303 -0.07 -15.00 22.08
CA CYS A 303 -1.14 -14.91 21.09
C CYS A 303 -2.46 -15.44 21.66
N GLU A 304 -3.53 -14.64 21.60
CA GLU A 304 -4.90 -15.11 21.85
C GLU A 304 -5.35 -15.96 20.67
N LEU A 305 -5.62 -17.24 20.92
CA LEU A 305 -6.12 -18.16 19.91
C LEU A 305 -7.64 -18.28 20.00
N ARG A 306 -8.31 -18.15 18.84
CA ARG A 306 -9.76 -18.31 18.72
C ARG A 306 -10.07 -19.49 17.80
N GLY A 307 -10.84 -20.46 18.30
CA GLY A 307 -11.14 -21.69 17.57
C GLY A 307 -12.42 -22.35 18.04
N ASP A 308 -12.76 -23.47 17.44
CA ASP A 308 -13.88 -24.28 17.85
C ASP A 308 -13.54 -25.23 19.03
N ALA A 309 -14.50 -26.07 19.41
CA ALA A 309 -14.32 -27.02 20.50
C ALA A 309 -13.23 -28.09 20.22
N GLU A 310 -12.98 -28.42 18.94
CA GLU A 310 -11.96 -29.39 18.56
C GLU A 310 -10.56 -28.79 18.77
N ILE A 311 -10.34 -27.54 18.37
CA ILE A 311 -9.10 -26.83 18.61
C ILE A 311 -8.88 -26.60 20.12
N HIS A 312 -9.94 -26.25 20.87
CA HIS A 312 -9.87 -26.11 22.33
C HIS A 312 -9.47 -27.43 23.02
N ALA A 313 -9.89 -28.57 22.50
CA ALA A 313 -9.50 -29.88 23.05
C ALA A 313 -8.00 -30.16 22.84
N ILE A 314 -7.36 -29.59 21.82
CA ILE A 314 -5.92 -29.72 21.55
C ILE A 314 -5.13 -28.72 22.41
N GLU A 315 -5.58 -27.46 22.49
CA GLU A 315 -4.94 -26.39 23.26
C GLU A 315 -6.00 -25.70 24.15
N PRO A 316 -6.03 -25.99 25.46
CA PRO A 316 -7.07 -25.49 26.37
C PRO A 316 -7.11 -23.97 26.58
N ARG A 317 -6.09 -23.24 26.16
CA ARG A 317 -6.07 -21.76 26.20
C ARG A 317 -6.84 -21.11 25.06
N VAL A 318 -7.28 -21.87 24.06
CA VAL A 318 -8.07 -21.38 22.94
C VAL A 318 -9.45 -20.93 23.44
N THR A 319 -9.88 -19.75 23.04
CA THR A 319 -11.22 -19.22 23.26
C THR A 319 -12.15 -19.56 22.10
N ALA A 320 -13.48 -19.53 22.34
CA ALA A 320 -14.44 -19.84 21.29
C ALA A 320 -14.44 -18.78 20.20
N ALA A 321 -14.21 -19.19 18.96
CA ALA A 321 -14.39 -18.34 17.79
C ALA A 321 -15.88 -18.14 17.48
N ASN A 322 -16.23 -16.99 16.93
CA ASN A 322 -17.53 -16.67 16.37
C ASN A 322 -17.44 -16.48 14.84
N ALA A 323 -18.55 -16.25 14.17
CA ALA A 323 -18.59 -16.13 12.71
C ALA A 323 -17.79 -14.90 12.19
N GLU A 324 -17.72 -13.82 12.96
CA GLU A 324 -17.03 -12.58 12.56
C GLU A 324 -15.50 -12.72 12.63
N ASP A 325 -14.98 -13.67 13.43
CA ASP A 325 -13.55 -13.90 13.58
C ASP A 325 -12.88 -14.31 12.26
N TRP A 326 -13.63 -14.98 11.36
CA TRP A 326 -13.12 -15.41 10.05
C TRP A 326 -12.95 -14.26 9.05
N ASP A 327 -13.65 -13.14 9.28
CA ASP A 327 -13.64 -11.95 8.43
C ASP A 327 -12.96 -10.74 9.10
N THR A 328 -12.15 -11.01 10.16
CA THR A 328 -11.53 -9.96 10.98
C THR A 328 -10.03 -9.90 10.79
N GLU A 329 -9.53 -8.75 10.34
CA GLU A 329 -8.13 -8.37 10.44
C GLU A 329 -7.88 -7.79 11.84
N TYR A 330 -7.28 -8.56 12.74
CA TYR A 330 -7.08 -8.17 14.15
C TYR A 330 -6.02 -7.07 14.31
N LEU A 331 -4.94 -7.13 13.51
CA LEU A 331 -3.75 -6.26 13.66
C LEU A 331 -3.18 -6.29 15.09
N ASP A 332 -3.38 -7.38 15.79
CA ASP A 332 -2.98 -7.61 17.19
C ASP A 332 -2.53 -9.06 17.39
N ALA A 333 -2.06 -9.41 18.57
CA ALA A 333 -1.69 -10.77 18.94
C ALA A 333 -2.93 -11.68 19.14
N ILE A 334 -3.78 -11.77 18.13
CA ILE A 334 -5.00 -12.57 18.08
C ILE A 334 -4.99 -13.35 16.76
N LEU A 335 -5.33 -14.64 16.79
CA LEU A 335 -5.31 -15.53 15.63
C LEU A 335 -6.51 -16.47 15.64
N SER A 336 -7.25 -16.52 14.55
CA SER A 336 -8.28 -17.53 14.34
C SER A 336 -7.66 -18.86 13.91
N VAL A 337 -8.15 -19.98 14.43
CA VAL A 337 -7.62 -21.32 14.14
C VAL A 337 -8.74 -22.27 13.79
N LYS A 338 -8.57 -23.03 12.70
CA LYS A 338 -9.56 -24.00 12.22
C LYS A 338 -8.91 -25.28 11.73
N LEU A 339 -9.49 -26.45 12.08
CA LEU A 339 -9.19 -27.72 11.41
C LEU A 339 -9.93 -27.80 10.08
N VAL A 340 -9.23 -28.27 9.03
CA VAL A 340 -9.78 -28.44 7.68
C VAL A 340 -9.57 -29.86 7.16
N ASP A 341 -10.46 -30.30 6.26
CA ASP A 341 -10.41 -31.62 5.65
C ASP A 341 -9.56 -31.62 4.34
N GLY A 342 -8.27 -31.28 4.50
CA GLY A 342 -7.31 -31.22 3.39
C GLY A 342 -7.26 -29.87 2.68
N ALA A 343 -6.41 -29.81 1.65
CA ALA A 343 -6.11 -28.59 0.91
C ALA A 343 -7.33 -27.99 0.19
N ASP A 344 -8.29 -28.81 -0.25
CA ASP A 344 -9.49 -28.31 -0.93
C ASP A 344 -10.40 -27.51 0.00
N ASP A 345 -10.59 -27.98 1.26
CA ASP A 345 -11.34 -27.27 2.27
C ASP A 345 -10.60 -25.99 2.70
N ALA A 346 -9.27 -26.04 2.86
CA ALA A 346 -8.44 -24.86 3.13
C ALA A 346 -8.60 -23.80 2.02
N MET A 347 -8.47 -24.18 0.76
CA MET A 347 -8.62 -23.26 -0.38
C MET A 347 -10.04 -22.70 -0.48
N ALA A 348 -11.07 -23.50 -0.17
CA ALA A 348 -12.46 -23.05 -0.10
C ALA A 348 -12.68 -22.01 1.01
N HIS A 349 -12.07 -22.23 2.19
CA HIS A 349 -12.10 -21.26 3.29
C HIS A 349 -11.42 -19.95 2.91
N ILE A 350 -10.22 -20.02 2.33
CA ILE A 350 -9.48 -18.85 1.84
C ILE A 350 -10.31 -18.07 0.78
N ALA A 351 -10.95 -18.78 -0.13
CA ALA A 351 -11.80 -18.14 -1.15
C ALA A 351 -13.02 -17.45 -0.59
N ALA A 352 -13.56 -17.95 0.54
CA ALA A 352 -14.74 -17.40 1.21
C ALA A 352 -14.41 -16.19 2.11
N HIS A 353 -13.28 -16.21 2.81
CA HIS A 353 -12.93 -15.28 3.88
C HIS A 353 -11.69 -14.41 3.59
N GLY A 354 -10.85 -14.82 2.64
CA GLY A 354 -9.59 -14.11 2.34
C GLY A 354 -9.81 -12.76 1.65
N SER A 355 -8.90 -11.84 1.90
CA SER A 355 -8.88 -10.50 1.28
C SER A 355 -8.12 -10.45 -0.05
N HIS A 356 -7.67 -11.58 -0.56
CA HIS A 356 -6.77 -11.70 -1.73
C HIS A 356 -5.41 -11.00 -1.53
N HIS A 357 -4.95 -10.85 -0.30
CA HIS A 357 -3.68 -10.18 -0.01
C HIS A 357 -2.53 -11.20 -0.05
N THR A 358 -2.38 -12.04 0.96
CA THR A 358 -1.28 -12.99 1.07
C THR A 358 -1.73 -14.27 1.76
N ASP A 359 -1.52 -15.41 1.12
CA ASP A 359 -1.84 -16.70 1.71
C ASP A 359 -0.65 -17.66 1.53
N ALA A 360 -0.43 -18.53 2.51
CA ALA A 360 0.69 -19.46 2.55
C ALA A 360 0.26 -20.88 2.81
N ILE A 361 1.01 -21.84 2.24
CA ILE A 361 0.95 -23.26 2.58
C ILE A 361 2.28 -23.71 3.18
N VAL A 362 2.22 -24.55 4.22
CA VAL A 362 3.36 -25.29 4.76
C VAL A 362 3.16 -26.76 4.42
N ALA A 363 4.02 -27.34 3.59
CA ALA A 363 3.86 -28.70 3.06
C ALA A 363 5.20 -29.27 2.57
N GLU A 364 5.40 -30.57 2.76
CA GLU A 364 6.47 -31.37 2.13
C GLU A 364 6.00 -32.00 0.80
N ASP A 365 4.69 -32.20 0.62
CA ASP A 365 4.12 -32.68 -0.65
C ASP A 365 4.07 -31.57 -1.70
N ALA A 366 5.03 -31.62 -2.63
CA ALA A 366 5.12 -30.66 -3.73
C ALA A 366 3.87 -30.63 -4.63
N VAL A 367 3.15 -31.75 -4.79
CA VAL A 367 1.96 -31.80 -5.63
C VAL A 367 0.83 -30.98 -5.03
N THR A 368 0.61 -31.12 -3.72
CA THR A 368 -0.36 -30.32 -2.99
C THR A 368 0.04 -28.84 -2.93
N ALA A 369 1.33 -28.56 -2.69
CA ALA A 369 1.84 -27.19 -2.65
C ALA A 369 1.69 -26.46 -3.99
N GLU A 370 2.09 -27.06 -5.10
CA GLU A 370 1.95 -26.47 -6.43
C GLU A 370 0.48 -26.27 -6.84
N ARG A 371 -0.41 -27.20 -6.45
CA ARG A 371 -1.85 -27.03 -6.64
C ARG A 371 -2.40 -25.84 -5.84
N PHE A 372 -1.96 -25.65 -4.60
CA PHE A 372 -2.31 -24.50 -3.77
C PHE A 372 -1.84 -23.19 -4.41
N LEU A 373 -0.56 -23.13 -4.84
CA LEU A 373 -0.01 -21.94 -5.51
C LEU A 373 -0.75 -21.59 -6.81
N ALA A 374 -1.23 -22.60 -7.55
CA ALA A 374 -1.96 -22.39 -8.80
C ALA A 374 -3.43 -22.00 -8.59
N THR A 375 -4.04 -22.38 -7.46
CA THR A 375 -5.49 -22.28 -7.25
C THR A 375 -5.87 -21.06 -6.41
N VAL A 376 -5.08 -20.75 -5.38
CA VAL A 376 -5.37 -19.61 -4.49
C VAL A 376 -5.18 -18.29 -5.23
N ASP A 377 -6.25 -17.50 -5.30
CA ASP A 377 -6.27 -16.23 -6.02
C ASP A 377 -5.93 -15.05 -5.10
N SER A 378 -4.72 -15.05 -4.55
CA SER A 378 -4.19 -13.93 -3.76
C SER A 378 -3.06 -13.22 -4.49
N ALA A 379 -2.81 -11.96 -4.11
CA ALA A 379 -1.78 -11.15 -4.74
C ALA A 379 -0.39 -11.77 -4.51
N ILE A 380 -0.23 -12.44 -3.37
CA ILE A 380 0.97 -13.17 -2.98
C ILE A 380 0.55 -14.54 -2.48
N VAL A 381 1.11 -15.60 -3.03
CA VAL A 381 0.90 -16.97 -2.57
C VAL A 381 2.26 -17.60 -2.28
N MET A 382 2.42 -18.19 -1.11
CA MET A 382 3.72 -18.67 -0.62
C MET A 382 3.70 -20.15 -0.29
N TRP A 383 4.81 -20.82 -0.52
CA TRP A 383 5.06 -22.18 -0.10
C TRP A 383 6.27 -22.21 0.83
N ASN A 384 6.11 -22.76 2.03
CA ASN A 384 7.14 -22.87 3.07
C ASN A 384 7.85 -21.55 3.37
N ALA A 385 7.07 -20.47 3.41
CA ALA A 385 7.54 -19.13 3.75
C ALA A 385 6.51 -18.39 4.59
N SER A 386 6.98 -17.55 5.51
CA SER A 386 6.12 -16.72 6.36
C SER A 386 5.44 -15.62 5.53
N THR A 387 4.16 -15.38 5.78
CA THR A 387 3.41 -14.28 5.17
C THR A 387 4.03 -12.90 5.47
N GLN A 388 4.89 -12.79 6.48
CA GLN A 388 5.64 -11.58 6.82
C GLN A 388 6.65 -11.13 5.74
N PHE A 389 6.97 -11.99 4.76
CA PHE A 389 7.75 -11.62 3.58
C PHE A 389 6.95 -10.85 2.53
N ALA A 390 5.66 -10.63 2.73
CA ALA A 390 4.82 -9.79 1.87
C ALA A 390 5.20 -8.31 2.00
N ASP A 391 6.34 -7.93 1.44
CA ASP A 391 6.96 -6.61 1.55
C ASP A 391 7.83 -6.34 0.31
N GLY A 392 7.79 -5.11 -0.22
CA GLY A 392 8.54 -4.73 -1.42
C GLY A 392 10.06 -4.75 -1.21
N GLY A 393 10.55 -4.51 0.00
CA GLY A 393 11.97 -4.63 0.35
C GLY A 393 12.44 -6.07 0.29
N GLU A 394 11.68 -7.00 0.90
CA GLU A 394 11.95 -8.44 0.91
C GLU A 394 11.89 -9.05 -0.51
N PHE A 395 11.03 -8.51 -1.39
CA PHE A 395 10.93 -8.93 -2.78
C PHE A 395 12.01 -8.32 -3.69
N GLY A 396 12.95 -7.57 -3.11
CA GLY A 396 14.05 -6.93 -3.87
C GLY A 396 13.60 -5.74 -4.72
N LEU A 397 12.39 -5.21 -4.48
CA LEU A 397 11.86 -4.04 -5.18
C LEU A 397 12.40 -2.72 -4.63
N GLY A 398 13.13 -2.77 -3.50
CA GLY A 398 13.78 -1.66 -2.83
C GLY A 398 12.85 -0.75 -2.03
N ALA A 399 11.67 -0.43 -2.54
CA ALA A 399 10.63 0.32 -1.87
C ALA A 399 9.28 0.04 -2.53
N GLU A 400 8.17 0.29 -1.81
CA GLU A 400 6.83 0.16 -2.35
C GLU A 400 5.95 1.35 -1.97
N ILE A 401 5.01 1.70 -2.83
CA ILE A 401 3.98 2.69 -2.53
C ILE A 401 2.83 2.07 -1.72
N GLY A 402 2.74 0.75 -1.71
CA GLY A 402 1.77 -0.08 -1.00
C GLY A 402 1.58 -1.42 -1.69
N ILE A 403 0.77 -2.29 -1.07
CA ILE A 403 0.36 -3.56 -1.66
C ILE A 403 -1.00 -3.37 -2.31
N SER A 404 -1.25 -4.01 -3.44
CA SER A 404 -2.54 -3.98 -4.14
C SER A 404 -3.10 -5.39 -4.29
N THR A 405 -4.37 -5.56 -3.97
CA THR A 405 -5.10 -6.83 -4.17
C THR A 405 -5.96 -6.82 -5.43
N GLY A 406 -6.10 -5.65 -6.07
CA GLY A 406 -6.89 -5.48 -7.29
C GLY A 406 -6.34 -6.30 -8.46
N ARG A 407 -7.24 -6.84 -9.30
CA ARG A 407 -6.85 -7.65 -10.47
C ARG A 407 -6.37 -6.81 -11.66
N LEU A 408 -6.75 -5.53 -11.70
CA LEU A 408 -6.38 -4.63 -12.78
C LEU A 408 -5.14 -3.83 -12.41
N HIS A 409 -4.24 -3.65 -13.40
CA HIS A 409 -2.99 -2.95 -13.41
C HIS A 409 -1.87 -3.68 -12.65
N ALA A 410 -1.55 -3.32 -11.38
CA ALA A 410 -0.52 -3.96 -10.57
C ALA A 410 -1.13 -4.69 -9.37
N ARG A 411 -0.58 -5.86 -8.99
CA ARG A 411 -1.01 -6.70 -7.89
C ARG A 411 0.19 -7.13 -7.05
N GLY A 412 0.03 -7.23 -5.74
CA GLY A 412 1.12 -7.44 -4.79
C GLY A 412 1.82 -6.14 -4.41
N PRO A 413 3.08 -6.18 -3.94
CA PRO A 413 3.86 -4.98 -3.62
C PRO A 413 4.07 -4.12 -4.87
N VAL A 414 3.67 -2.86 -4.80
CA VAL A 414 3.72 -1.93 -5.95
C VAL A 414 4.90 -0.98 -5.79
N ALA A 415 5.94 -1.23 -6.56
CA ALA A 415 7.13 -0.41 -6.68
C ALA A 415 7.13 0.41 -7.98
N LEU A 416 8.29 0.87 -8.43
CA LEU A 416 8.45 1.74 -9.61
C LEU A 416 7.79 1.17 -10.86
N GLU A 417 7.93 -0.15 -11.11
CA GLU A 417 7.36 -0.80 -12.28
C GLU A 417 5.84 -0.75 -12.29
N GLY A 418 5.21 -1.00 -11.13
CA GLY A 418 3.76 -0.91 -10.96
C GLY A 418 3.20 0.52 -11.07
N LEU A 419 4.04 1.55 -10.97
CA LEU A 419 3.67 2.95 -11.22
C LEU A 419 3.86 3.35 -12.69
N THR A 420 4.02 2.38 -13.60
CA THR A 420 4.11 2.60 -15.04
C THR A 420 3.05 1.82 -15.79
N THR A 421 2.73 2.26 -16.98
CA THR A 421 1.97 1.53 -18.00
C THR A 421 2.83 1.35 -19.25
N TYR A 422 2.25 1.07 -20.40
CA TYR A 422 3.01 0.94 -21.64
C TYR A 422 2.30 1.58 -22.82
N LYS A 423 3.07 1.86 -23.87
CA LYS A 423 2.55 2.22 -25.20
C LYS A 423 3.18 1.33 -26.26
N TRP A 424 2.47 1.18 -27.37
CA TRP A 424 3.03 0.58 -28.58
C TRP A 424 3.73 1.62 -29.43
N VAL A 425 4.97 1.33 -29.80
CA VAL A 425 5.74 2.10 -30.78
C VAL A 425 5.85 1.24 -32.04
N VAL A 426 5.29 1.68 -33.14
CA VAL A 426 5.28 0.97 -34.42
C VAL A 426 6.22 1.67 -35.38
N ARG A 427 7.17 0.93 -35.92
CA ARG A 427 8.10 1.41 -36.97
C ARG A 427 7.80 0.68 -38.26
N GLY A 428 7.64 1.45 -39.31
CA GLY A 428 7.40 0.95 -40.66
C GLY A 428 8.29 1.65 -41.70
N THR A 429 8.22 1.19 -42.93
CA THR A 429 8.92 1.73 -44.11
C THR A 429 7.93 2.10 -45.23
N GLY A 430 6.68 2.42 -44.87
CA GLY A 430 5.63 2.79 -45.82
C GLY A 430 4.53 1.75 -46.03
N GLN A 431 4.42 0.76 -45.12
CA GLN A 431 3.36 -0.24 -45.22
C GLN A 431 1.98 0.40 -45.10
N ALA A 432 1.12 0.14 -46.08
CA ALA A 432 -0.30 0.45 -46.05
C ALA A 432 -1.12 -0.80 -45.78
N ARG A 433 -2.23 -0.64 -45.07
CA ARG A 433 -3.20 -1.71 -44.90
C ARG A 433 -4.04 -1.82 -46.18
N PRO A 434 -4.22 -3.02 -46.77
CA PRO A 434 -5.03 -3.24 -47.96
C PRO A 434 -6.50 -2.91 -47.71
#